data_453f773cbeed4d3a32b8a397382a60f5
#
_entry.id   453f773cbeed4d3a32b8a397382a60f5
#
_cell.length_a   1.000
_cell.length_b   1.000
_cell.length_c   1.000
_cell.angle_alpha   90.00
_cell.angle_beta   90.00
_cell.angle_gamma   90.00
#
_symmetry.space_group_name_H-M   'P 1'
#
loop_
_entity.id
_entity.type
_entity.pdbx_description
1 polymer ?
#
loop_
_entity_poly.entity_id
_entity_poly.type
_entity_poly.pdbx_seq_one_letter_code
_entity_poly.pdbx_strand_id
1 'polypeptide(L)'
;MADGTPSPEKIEKKLPFIKYKGKIKYFTEGNEIAEASDFVMQWVDKQTHLEVVPLSFDMEWPFSFQTGPGKSSVIQVCVEENCCYVFHLTNLKKLPAALMALLKHPKVRLHGVNIKNDFRKLARDFPEVNADILIAKCVDLGLWCNAVCETGGRWSLERLANYIAEKAMDKSKKVRMSKWHVIPLDENQLMYAAIDVYIGQVIYRELERREKIKKTNEEEFLRKNGETAFKAVKALGETFLNTENEIKI
;
A
#
# COMPACT_ATOMS: atom_id res chain seq x y z
N MET A 1 3.55 26.57 50.15
CA MET A 1 3.63 27.23 48.85
C MET A 1 3.93 26.12 47.85
N ALA A 2 2.93 25.69 47.11
CA ALA A 2 3.09 24.63 46.10
C ALA A 2 3.53 25.30 44.80
N ASP A 3 4.69 24.91 44.34
CA ASP A 3 5.29 25.35 43.08
C ASP A 3 4.59 24.63 41.93
N GLY A 4 3.67 25.31 41.29
CA GLY A 4 2.90 24.82 40.15
C GLY A 4 3.65 25.10 38.84
N THR A 5 4.65 24.28 38.52
CA THR A 5 5.16 24.26 37.15
C THR A 5 4.12 23.68 36.21
N PRO A 6 3.65 24.42 35.16
CA PRO A 6 2.75 23.87 34.18
C PRO A 6 3.47 22.78 33.37
N SER A 7 2.87 21.60 33.30
CA SER A 7 3.33 20.55 32.40
C SER A 7 3.32 21.07 30.96
N PRO A 8 4.33 20.76 30.11
CA PRO A 8 4.34 21.21 28.73
C PRO A 8 3.12 20.63 28.01
N GLU A 9 2.22 21.51 27.56
CA GLU A 9 1.15 21.14 26.65
C GLU A 9 1.76 20.44 25.45
N LYS A 10 1.40 19.16 25.24
CA LYS A 10 1.67 18.46 24.00
C LYS A 10 0.89 19.19 22.91
N ILE A 11 1.56 20.04 22.14
CA ILE A 11 1.00 20.60 20.91
C ILE A 11 0.80 19.42 19.96
N GLU A 12 -0.41 18.86 19.93
CA GLU A 12 -0.80 17.89 18.93
C GLU A 12 -0.73 18.58 17.56
N LYS A 13 0.29 18.22 16.78
CA LYS A 13 0.48 18.74 15.41
C LYS A 13 -0.75 18.33 14.58
N LYS A 14 -1.65 19.28 14.32
CA LYS A 14 -2.82 19.04 13.51
C LYS A 14 -2.40 18.73 12.08
N LEU A 15 -2.54 17.48 11.64
CA LEU A 15 -2.16 17.06 10.29
C LEU A 15 -3.12 17.66 9.24
N PRO A 16 -2.60 18.09 8.08
CA PRO A 16 -3.44 18.58 7.01
C PRO A 16 -4.26 17.43 6.41
N PHE A 17 -5.54 17.72 6.08
CA PHE A 17 -6.40 16.74 5.42
C PHE A 17 -5.91 16.40 4.02
N ILE A 18 -6.11 15.13 3.63
CA ILE A 18 -5.88 14.66 2.27
C ILE A 18 -6.82 15.38 1.33
N LYS A 19 -6.28 15.89 0.22
CA LYS A 19 -7.05 16.46 -0.89
C LYS A 19 -6.68 15.73 -2.17
N TYR A 20 -7.62 14.96 -2.72
CA TYR A 20 -7.46 14.37 -4.03
C TYR A 20 -7.91 15.35 -5.11
N LYS A 21 -7.07 15.58 -6.10
CA LYS A 21 -7.32 16.50 -7.23
C LYS A 21 -7.20 15.80 -8.58
N GLY A 22 -6.98 14.50 -8.56
CA GLY A 22 -6.86 13.70 -9.76
C GLY A 22 -8.20 13.39 -10.42
N LYS A 23 -8.15 12.63 -11.49
CA LYS A 23 -9.33 12.18 -12.23
C LYS A 23 -9.92 10.94 -11.56
N ILE A 24 -11.24 10.91 -11.41
CA ILE A 24 -11.98 9.72 -11.00
C ILE A 24 -12.72 9.22 -12.24
N LYS A 25 -12.39 8.00 -12.66
CA LYS A 25 -13.05 7.32 -13.78
C LYS A 25 -13.99 6.27 -13.19
N TYR A 26 -15.29 6.51 -13.32
CA TYR A 26 -16.34 5.67 -12.77
C TYR A 26 -17.06 4.90 -13.88
N PHE A 27 -17.21 3.58 -13.70
CA PHE A 27 -17.81 2.67 -14.67
C PHE A 27 -18.81 1.75 -14.00
N THR A 28 -19.99 1.56 -14.63
CA THR A 28 -21.09 0.76 -14.10
C THR A 28 -21.43 -0.46 -14.95
N GLU A 29 -21.08 -0.43 -16.23
CA GLU A 29 -21.41 -1.48 -17.17
C GLU A 29 -20.22 -2.44 -17.37
N GLY A 30 -20.51 -3.73 -17.55
CA GLY A 30 -19.48 -4.76 -17.65
C GLY A 30 -18.53 -4.58 -18.83
N ASN A 31 -19.02 -4.09 -19.98
CA ASN A 31 -18.21 -3.77 -21.15
C ASN A 31 -17.27 -2.57 -20.88
N GLU A 32 -17.78 -1.51 -20.26
CA GLU A 32 -16.98 -0.34 -19.90
C GLU A 32 -15.87 -0.71 -18.91
N ILE A 33 -16.19 -1.55 -17.92
CA ILE A 33 -15.21 -2.06 -16.95
C ILE A 33 -14.16 -2.92 -17.67
N ALA A 34 -14.55 -3.72 -18.64
CA ALA A 34 -13.61 -4.51 -19.43
C ALA A 34 -12.66 -3.62 -20.24
N GLU A 35 -13.19 -2.65 -20.99
CA GLU A 35 -12.41 -1.69 -21.77
C GLU A 35 -11.45 -0.86 -20.91
N ALA A 36 -11.93 -0.38 -19.75
CA ALA A 36 -11.10 0.36 -18.81
C ALA A 36 -9.98 -0.51 -18.21
N SER A 37 -10.27 -1.79 -17.95
CA SER A 37 -9.27 -2.75 -17.46
C SER A 37 -8.20 -3.04 -18.51
N ASP A 38 -8.59 -3.22 -19.78
CA ASP A 38 -7.66 -3.39 -20.91
C ASP A 38 -6.78 -2.15 -21.09
N PHE A 39 -7.36 -0.95 -20.96
CA PHE A 39 -6.60 0.29 -21.02
C PHE A 39 -5.54 0.34 -19.92
N VAL A 40 -5.88 -0.03 -18.68
CA VAL A 40 -4.92 -0.07 -17.57
C VAL A 40 -3.85 -1.14 -17.82
N MET A 41 -4.19 -2.32 -18.35
CA MET A 41 -3.20 -3.35 -18.70
C MET A 41 -2.21 -2.85 -19.77
N GLN A 42 -2.70 -2.21 -20.83
CA GLN A 42 -1.84 -1.61 -21.85
C GLN A 42 -0.92 -0.53 -21.27
N TRP A 43 -1.39 0.25 -20.31
CA TRP A 43 -0.56 1.21 -19.60
C TRP A 43 0.50 0.52 -18.75
N VAL A 44 0.15 -0.57 -18.03
CA VAL A 44 1.10 -1.40 -17.27
C VAL A 44 2.18 -1.98 -18.17
N ASP A 45 1.83 -2.50 -19.33
CA ASP A 45 2.78 -3.10 -20.27
C ASP A 45 3.78 -2.08 -20.82
N LYS A 46 3.34 -0.83 -21.02
CA LYS A 46 4.20 0.29 -21.44
C LYS A 46 5.22 0.72 -20.39
N GLN A 47 5.08 0.31 -19.13
CA GLN A 47 6.05 0.60 -18.05
C GLN A 47 7.27 -0.36 -18.16
N THR A 48 7.98 -0.33 -19.29
CA THR A 48 9.08 -1.28 -19.58
C THR A 48 10.27 -1.14 -18.64
N HIS A 49 10.44 0.02 -18.04
CA HIS A 49 11.50 0.33 -17.07
C HIS A 49 11.22 -0.22 -15.67
N LEU A 50 9.98 -0.67 -15.40
CA LEU A 50 9.59 -1.25 -14.12
C LEU A 50 9.44 -2.77 -14.26
N GLU A 51 10.07 -3.51 -13.36
CA GLU A 51 9.83 -4.94 -13.20
C GLU A 51 8.43 -5.20 -12.62
N VAL A 52 8.02 -4.35 -11.69
CA VAL A 52 6.73 -4.41 -11.00
C VAL A 52 6.04 -3.05 -11.05
N VAL A 53 4.77 -3.05 -11.39
CA VAL A 53 3.91 -1.86 -11.41
C VAL A 53 2.96 -1.91 -10.20
N PRO A 54 3.15 -1.05 -9.20
CA PRO A 54 2.30 -1.02 -8.01
C PRO A 54 0.97 -0.33 -8.33
N LEU A 55 -0.13 -1.00 -8.01
CA LEU A 55 -1.48 -0.44 -8.09
C LEU A 55 -2.14 -0.53 -6.72
N SER A 56 -2.58 0.61 -6.18
CA SER A 56 -3.36 0.61 -4.96
C SER A 56 -4.76 0.06 -5.20
N PHE A 57 -5.24 -0.77 -4.30
CA PHE A 57 -6.50 -1.50 -4.42
C PHE A 57 -7.29 -1.41 -3.12
N ASP A 58 -8.58 -1.19 -3.23
CA ASP A 58 -9.53 -1.29 -2.13
C ASP A 58 -10.93 -1.68 -2.66
N MET A 59 -11.85 -2.01 -1.77
CA MET A 59 -13.19 -2.46 -2.10
C MET A 59 -14.24 -1.90 -1.13
N GLU A 60 -15.47 -1.70 -1.66
CA GLU A 60 -16.59 -1.27 -0.86
C GLU A 60 -17.79 -2.23 -1.03
N TRP A 61 -18.56 -2.35 0.06
CA TRP A 61 -19.81 -3.12 0.10
C TRP A 61 -20.81 -2.52 1.12
N PRO A 62 -22.11 -2.70 0.91
CA PRO A 62 -23.10 -2.27 1.89
C PRO A 62 -22.98 -3.11 3.17
N PHE A 63 -23.26 -2.49 4.30
CA PHE A 63 -23.30 -3.17 5.60
C PHE A 63 -24.64 -2.95 6.28
N SER A 64 -25.20 -4.01 6.84
CA SER A 64 -26.41 -3.96 7.67
C SER A 64 -26.11 -4.59 9.03
N PHE A 65 -26.56 -3.95 10.09
CA PHE A 65 -26.43 -4.51 11.44
C PHE A 65 -27.24 -5.80 11.65
N GLN A 66 -28.27 -6.02 10.80
CA GLN A 66 -29.12 -7.21 10.87
C GLN A 66 -28.55 -8.38 10.07
N THR A 67 -28.01 -8.14 8.89
CA THR A 67 -27.58 -9.17 7.93
C THR A 67 -26.05 -9.23 7.73
N GLY A 68 -25.31 -8.28 8.32
CA GLY A 68 -23.88 -8.17 8.14
C GLY A 68 -23.47 -7.55 6.79
N PRO A 69 -22.25 -7.87 6.31
CA PRO A 69 -21.71 -7.32 5.06
C PRO A 69 -22.42 -7.92 3.84
N GLY A 70 -22.89 -7.06 2.95
CA GLY A 70 -23.46 -7.43 1.66
C GLY A 70 -22.41 -7.87 0.64
N LYS A 71 -22.85 -8.11 -0.60
CA LYS A 71 -21.96 -8.44 -1.73
C LYS A 71 -21.03 -7.27 -2.06
N SER A 72 -19.80 -7.57 -2.45
CA SER A 72 -18.84 -6.58 -2.96
C SER A 72 -19.46 -5.79 -4.10
N SER A 73 -19.54 -4.48 -3.93
CA SER A 73 -20.28 -3.60 -4.84
C SER A 73 -19.35 -2.69 -5.64
N VAL A 74 -18.17 -2.37 -5.12
CA VAL A 74 -17.22 -1.48 -5.77
C VAL A 74 -15.81 -2.04 -5.61
N ILE A 75 -15.03 -1.98 -6.69
CA ILE A 75 -13.57 -2.09 -6.66
C ILE A 75 -13.02 -0.74 -7.08
N GLN A 76 -12.07 -0.22 -6.35
CA GLN A 76 -11.30 0.96 -6.73
C GLN A 76 -9.82 0.65 -6.88
N VAL A 77 -9.19 1.25 -7.90
CA VAL A 77 -7.77 1.09 -8.20
C VAL A 77 -7.15 2.44 -8.50
N CYS A 78 -6.05 2.78 -7.84
CA CYS A 78 -5.22 3.91 -8.21
C CYS A 78 -4.03 3.42 -9.04
N VAL A 79 -3.98 3.89 -10.28
CA VAL A 79 -2.92 3.52 -11.24
C VAL A 79 -1.74 4.47 -11.10
N GLU A 80 -2.05 5.75 -11.06
CA GLU A 80 -1.13 6.85 -10.77
C GLU A 80 -1.80 7.79 -9.76
N GLU A 81 -1.04 8.56 -9.02
CA GLU A 81 -1.60 9.48 -8.01
C GLU A 81 -2.63 10.48 -8.56
N ASN A 82 -2.67 10.66 -9.87
CA ASN A 82 -3.59 11.57 -10.54
C ASN A 82 -4.79 10.88 -11.20
N CYS A 83 -4.90 9.53 -11.13
CA CYS A 83 -5.96 8.79 -11.80
C CYS A 83 -6.42 7.56 -10.99
N CYS A 84 -7.69 7.60 -10.54
CA CYS A 84 -8.35 6.50 -9.87
C CYS A 84 -9.47 5.95 -10.75
N TYR A 85 -9.56 4.62 -10.81
CA TYR A 85 -10.62 3.87 -11.48
C TYR A 85 -11.56 3.30 -10.41
N VAL A 86 -12.86 3.50 -10.59
CA VAL A 86 -13.91 3.00 -9.70
C VAL A 86 -14.85 2.13 -10.53
N PHE A 87 -14.85 0.83 -10.25
CA PHE A 87 -15.62 -0.17 -10.96
C PHE A 87 -16.81 -0.61 -10.11
N HIS A 88 -18.03 -0.35 -10.56
CA HIS A 88 -19.25 -0.72 -9.85
C HIS A 88 -19.73 -2.11 -10.28
N LEU A 89 -19.72 -3.06 -9.35
CA LEU A 89 -19.92 -4.47 -9.62
C LEU A 89 -21.33 -4.97 -9.35
N THR A 90 -22.21 -4.13 -8.79
CA THR A 90 -23.51 -4.56 -8.25
C THR A 90 -24.38 -5.33 -9.22
N ASN A 91 -24.45 -4.88 -10.49
CA ASN A 91 -25.25 -5.52 -11.53
C ASN A 91 -24.55 -6.69 -12.20
N LEU A 92 -23.28 -6.98 -11.83
CA LEU A 92 -22.51 -8.02 -12.46
C LEU A 92 -22.78 -9.38 -11.82
N LYS A 93 -23.10 -10.38 -12.65
CA LYS A 93 -23.17 -11.78 -12.24
C LYS A 93 -21.77 -12.40 -12.12
N LYS A 94 -20.85 -11.95 -12.99
CA LYS A 94 -19.44 -12.34 -13.04
C LYS A 94 -18.57 -11.12 -13.33
N LEU A 95 -17.33 -11.13 -12.86
CA LEU A 95 -16.38 -10.08 -13.21
C LEU A 95 -15.97 -10.20 -14.68
N PRO A 96 -15.80 -9.08 -15.40
CA PRO A 96 -15.25 -9.09 -16.76
C PRO A 96 -13.89 -9.78 -16.81
N ALA A 97 -13.65 -10.57 -17.86
CA ALA A 97 -12.39 -11.29 -18.03
C ALA A 97 -11.16 -10.37 -18.04
N ALA A 98 -11.30 -9.18 -18.64
CA ALA A 98 -10.25 -8.17 -18.64
C ALA A 98 -9.92 -7.63 -17.24
N LEU A 99 -10.94 -7.40 -16.39
CA LEU A 99 -10.69 -7.04 -14.99
C LEU A 99 -9.95 -8.14 -14.25
N MET A 100 -10.35 -9.40 -14.45
CA MET A 100 -9.67 -10.54 -13.86
C MET A 100 -8.22 -10.68 -14.37
N ALA A 101 -7.98 -10.40 -15.65
CA ALA A 101 -6.64 -10.39 -16.23
C ALA A 101 -5.77 -9.27 -15.61
N LEU A 102 -6.32 -8.06 -15.46
CA LEU A 102 -5.64 -6.94 -14.80
C LEU A 102 -5.24 -7.30 -13.37
N LEU A 103 -6.16 -7.83 -12.57
CA LEU A 103 -5.88 -8.18 -11.15
C LEU A 103 -4.82 -9.29 -11.03
N LYS A 104 -4.71 -10.19 -12.02
CA LYS A 104 -3.74 -11.29 -12.06
C LYS A 104 -2.48 -10.97 -12.87
N HIS A 105 -2.40 -9.79 -13.48
CA HIS A 105 -1.32 -9.45 -14.41
C HIS A 105 0.06 -9.66 -13.76
N PRO A 106 1.03 -10.30 -14.44
CA PRO A 106 2.32 -10.69 -13.83
C PRO A 106 3.12 -9.52 -13.31
N LYS A 107 3.08 -8.38 -14.01
CA LYS A 107 3.76 -7.14 -13.59
C LYS A 107 3.01 -6.35 -12.53
N VAL A 108 1.71 -6.58 -12.34
CA VAL A 108 0.91 -5.83 -11.36
C VAL A 108 1.19 -6.34 -9.95
N ARG A 109 1.42 -5.39 -9.05
CA ARG A 109 1.52 -5.61 -7.61
C ARG A 109 0.41 -4.83 -6.91
N LEU A 110 -0.70 -5.51 -6.61
CA LEU A 110 -1.78 -4.91 -5.85
C LEU A 110 -1.35 -4.69 -4.40
N HIS A 111 -1.66 -3.52 -3.86
CA HIS A 111 -1.36 -3.20 -2.47
C HIS A 111 -2.52 -2.45 -1.81
N GLY A 112 -2.66 -2.63 -0.50
CA GLY A 112 -3.70 -2.03 0.32
C GLY A 112 -3.51 -2.38 1.78
N VAL A 113 -4.43 -1.95 2.62
CA VAL A 113 -4.40 -2.27 4.06
C VAL A 113 -5.37 -3.42 4.32
N ASN A 114 -4.86 -4.52 4.90
CA ASN A 114 -5.65 -5.72 5.14
C ASN A 114 -6.20 -6.37 3.85
N ILE A 115 -5.57 -6.11 2.74
CA ILE A 115 -5.97 -6.46 1.36
C ILE A 115 -6.26 -7.95 1.16
N LYS A 116 -5.62 -8.84 1.93
CA LYS A 116 -5.87 -10.28 1.86
C LYS A 116 -7.31 -10.65 2.23
N ASN A 117 -7.93 -9.89 3.14
CA ASN A 117 -9.33 -10.11 3.50
C ASN A 117 -10.29 -9.62 2.41
N ASP A 118 -9.91 -8.56 1.70
CA ASP A 118 -10.68 -8.06 0.56
C ASP A 118 -10.69 -9.09 -0.57
N PHE A 119 -9.55 -9.72 -0.87
CA PHE A 119 -9.51 -10.79 -1.87
C PHE A 119 -10.28 -12.03 -1.45
N ARG A 120 -10.26 -12.42 -0.18
CA ARG A 120 -11.10 -13.52 0.33
C ARG A 120 -12.58 -13.18 0.22
N LYS A 121 -12.95 -11.94 0.49
CA LYS A 121 -14.33 -11.48 0.32
C LYS A 121 -14.71 -11.47 -1.17
N LEU A 122 -13.86 -10.94 -2.02
CA LEU A 122 -14.11 -10.91 -3.47
C LEU A 122 -14.34 -12.33 -4.02
N ALA A 123 -13.51 -13.30 -3.66
CA ALA A 123 -13.64 -14.70 -4.07
C ALA A 123 -14.91 -15.37 -3.53
N ARG A 124 -15.37 -14.99 -2.35
CA ARG A 124 -16.65 -15.47 -1.81
C ARG A 124 -17.83 -14.93 -2.59
N ASP A 125 -17.77 -13.66 -3.01
CA ASP A 125 -18.84 -12.97 -3.69
C ASP A 125 -18.86 -13.23 -5.21
N PHE A 126 -17.70 -13.59 -5.78
CA PHE A 126 -17.47 -13.92 -7.20
C PHE A 126 -16.63 -15.20 -7.31
N PRO A 127 -17.25 -16.36 -7.42
CA PRO A 127 -16.57 -17.68 -7.33
C PRO A 127 -15.49 -17.94 -8.38
N GLU A 128 -15.49 -17.20 -9.49
CA GLU A 128 -14.43 -17.26 -10.50
C GLU A 128 -13.10 -16.62 -10.04
N VAL A 129 -13.12 -15.87 -8.94
CA VAL A 129 -11.92 -15.25 -8.37
C VAL A 129 -11.19 -16.27 -7.51
N ASN A 130 -9.93 -16.52 -7.82
CA ASN A 130 -9.04 -17.29 -6.96
C ASN A 130 -8.29 -16.32 -6.03
N ALA A 131 -8.67 -16.26 -4.75
CA ALA A 131 -8.05 -15.38 -3.77
C ALA A 131 -6.56 -15.68 -3.56
N ASP A 132 -6.16 -16.95 -3.59
CA ASP A 132 -4.78 -17.35 -3.29
C ASP A 132 -3.79 -16.81 -4.32
N ILE A 133 -4.21 -16.77 -5.60
CA ILE A 133 -3.40 -16.17 -6.68
C ILE A 133 -3.17 -14.67 -6.40
N LEU A 134 -4.20 -13.95 -5.96
CA LEU A 134 -4.10 -12.52 -5.66
C LEU A 134 -3.28 -12.27 -4.37
N ILE A 135 -3.52 -13.08 -3.35
CA ILE A 135 -2.83 -13.02 -2.05
C ILE A 135 -1.32 -13.29 -2.21
N ALA A 136 -0.94 -14.22 -3.07
CA ALA A 136 0.47 -14.58 -3.29
C ALA A 136 1.31 -13.42 -3.86
N LYS A 137 0.68 -12.45 -4.50
CA LYS A 137 1.36 -11.32 -5.18
C LYS A 137 1.09 -9.97 -4.51
N CYS A 138 0.22 -9.89 -3.52
CA CYS A 138 -0.15 -8.60 -2.94
C CYS A 138 0.84 -8.13 -1.89
N VAL A 139 0.80 -6.83 -1.62
CA VAL A 139 1.53 -6.18 -0.53
C VAL A 139 0.52 -5.62 0.46
N ASP A 140 0.56 -6.09 1.70
CA ASP A 140 -0.16 -5.45 2.81
C ASP A 140 0.69 -4.30 3.35
N LEU A 141 0.18 -3.08 3.20
CA LEU A 141 0.90 -1.87 3.58
C LEU A 141 1.18 -1.80 5.08
N GLY A 142 0.30 -2.36 5.92
CA GLY A 142 0.51 -2.39 7.36
C GLY A 142 1.64 -3.33 7.77
N LEU A 143 1.70 -4.51 7.19
CA LEU A 143 2.78 -5.47 7.43
C LEU A 143 4.11 -4.94 6.90
N TRP A 144 4.10 -4.31 5.73
CA TRP A 144 5.31 -3.72 5.16
C TRP A 144 5.81 -2.52 5.97
N CYS A 145 4.90 -1.67 6.47
CA CYS A 145 5.25 -0.59 7.40
C CYS A 145 5.95 -1.14 8.66
N ASN A 146 5.43 -2.22 9.25
CA ASN A 146 6.06 -2.85 10.41
C ASN A 146 7.50 -3.29 10.11
N ALA A 147 7.74 -3.89 8.95
CA ALA A 147 9.06 -4.37 8.55
C ALA A 147 10.05 -3.22 8.28
N VAL A 148 9.61 -2.18 7.55
CA VAL A 148 10.47 -1.05 7.15
C VAL A 148 10.75 -0.12 8.31
N CYS A 149 9.73 0.20 9.11
CA CYS A 149 9.82 1.17 10.20
C CYS A 149 10.08 0.52 11.58
N GLU A 150 10.26 -0.80 11.64
CA GLU A 150 10.52 -1.57 12.87
C GLU A 150 9.44 -1.32 13.93
N THR A 151 8.20 -1.23 13.48
CA THR A 151 7.02 -1.03 14.33
C THR A 151 6.24 -2.34 14.48
N GLY A 152 5.21 -2.33 15.32
CA GLY A 152 4.34 -3.47 15.54
C GLY A 152 2.87 -3.09 15.56
N GLY A 153 2.01 -4.11 15.57
CA GLY A 153 0.58 -3.96 15.72
C GLY A 153 -0.20 -3.90 14.41
N ARG A 154 -1.49 -3.61 14.56
CA ARG A 154 -2.42 -3.52 13.42
C ARG A 154 -2.52 -2.08 12.93
N TRP A 155 -2.51 -1.92 11.63
CA TRP A 155 -2.67 -0.63 10.97
C TRP A 155 -4.08 -0.50 10.37
N SER A 156 -4.67 0.68 10.47
CA SER A 156 -5.73 1.14 9.58
C SER A 156 -5.11 2.07 8.53
N LEU A 157 -5.80 2.25 7.41
CA LEU A 157 -5.36 3.17 6.36
C LEU A 157 -5.13 4.59 6.91
N GLU A 158 -6.03 5.07 7.80
CA GLU A 158 -5.88 6.35 8.48
C GLU A 158 -4.62 6.46 9.34
N ARG A 159 -4.35 5.42 10.15
CA ARG A 159 -3.12 5.42 10.98
C ARG A 159 -1.87 5.42 10.12
N LEU A 160 -1.87 4.68 9.00
CA LEU A 160 -0.77 4.71 8.04
C LEU A 160 -0.66 6.08 7.34
N ALA A 161 -1.78 6.67 6.93
CA ALA A 161 -1.80 8.01 6.35
C ALA A 161 -1.19 9.05 7.30
N ASN A 162 -1.57 8.99 8.60
CA ASN A 162 -1.02 9.86 9.61
C ASN A 162 0.48 9.63 9.83
N TYR A 163 0.91 8.37 9.94
CA TYR A 163 2.27 8.01 10.32
C TYR A 163 3.26 8.10 9.16
N ILE A 164 2.87 7.67 7.96
CA ILE A 164 3.76 7.58 6.80
C ILE A 164 3.67 8.82 5.92
N ALA A 165 2.45 9.30 5.64
CA ALA A 165 2.21 10.42 4.73
C ALA A 165 2.01 11.76 5.46
N GLU A 166 1.97 11.78 6.78
CA GLU A 166 1.69 12.97 7.62
C GLU A 166 0.40 13.70 7.18
N LYS A 167 -0.65 12.95 6.89
CA LYS A 167 -1.95 13.44 6.43
C LYS A 167 -3.08 12.87 7.27
N ALA A 168 -4.09 13.72 7.55
CA ALA A 168 -5.35 13.29 8.14
C ALA A 168 -6.33 12.84 7.04
N MET A 169 -7.11 11.80 7.32
CA MET A 169 -8.22 11.36 6.48
C MET A 169 -9.54 11.87 7.04
N ASP A 170 -10.41 12.35 6.16
CA ASP A 170 -11.83 12.57 6.53
C ASP A 170 -12.55 11.22 6.50
N LYS A 171 -12.85 10.68 7.68
CA LYS A 171 -13.57 9.41 7.84
C LYS A 171 -15.01 9.63 8.24
N SER A 172 -15.76 10.18 7.32
CA SER A 172 -17.21 10.21 7.48
C SER A 172 -17.78 8.78 7.56
N LYS A 173 -18.16 8.34 8.78
CA LYS A 173 -18.87 7.07 8.97
C LYS A 173 -20.10 6.97 8.08
N LYS A 174 -20.75 8.10 7.79
CA LYS A 174 -21.91 8.20 6.91
C LYS A 174 -21.59 7.72 5.50
N VAL A 175 -20.45 8.11 4.93
CA VAL A 175 -20.04 7.68 3.59
C VAL A 175 -19.59 6.22 3.61
N ARG A 176 -18.71 5.85 4.54
CA ARG A 176 -18.20 4.48 4.68
C ARG A 176 -19.33 3.45 4.84
N MET A 177 -20.38 3.77 5.61
CA MET A 177 -21.53 2.89 5.86
C MET A 177 -22.70 3.15 4.92
N SER A 178 -22.44 3.81 3.79
CA SER A 178 -23.48 4.17 2.83
C SER A 178 -23.91 2.99 1.95
N LYS A 179 -24.89 3.24 1.09
CA LYS A 179 -25.47 2.23 0.20
C LYS A 179 -24.60 2.04 -1.05
N TRP A 180 -23.43 1.42 -0.90
CA TRP A 180 -22.48 1.18 -1.99
C TRP A 180 -23.03 0.37 -3.17
N HIS A 181 -24.16 -0.31 -3.00
CA HIS A 181 -24.82 -1.10 -4.04
C HIS A 181 -25.80 -0.27 -4.91
N VAL A 182 -26.00 1.01 -4.60
CA VAL A 182 -26.90 1.87 -5.38
C VAL A 182 -26.13 2.56 -6.49
N ILE A 183 -26.67 2.50 -7.72
CA ILE A 183 -26.11 3.13 -8.92
C ILE A 183 -26.97 4.36 -9.27
N PRO A 184 -26.36 5.51 -9.58
CA PRO A 184 -24.93 5.80 -9.50
C PRO A 184 -24.47 6.08 -8.06
N LEU A 185 -23.14 5.99 -7.83
CA LEU A 185 -22.53 6.52 -6.61
C LEU A 185 -22.62 8.05 -6.59
N ASP A 186 -22.80 8.62 -5.41
CA ASP A 186 -22.74 10.07 -5.24
C ASP A 186 -21.27 10.58 -5.22
N GLU A 187 -21.10 11.90 -5.31
CA GLU A 187 -19.78 12.54 -5.34
C GLU A 187 -18.95 12.26 -4.09
N ASN A 188 -19.58 12.16 -2.90
CA ASN A 188 -18.87 11.85 -1.66
C ASN A 188 -18.38 10.40 -1.64
N GLN A 189 -19.19 9.47 -2.17
CA GLN A 189 -18.77 8.06 -2.32
C GLN A 189 -17.60 7.93 -3.31
N LEU A 190 -17.70 8.58 -4.47
CA LEU A 190 -16.64 8.58 -5.47
C LEU A 190 -15.34 9.19 -4.91
N MET A 191 -15.45 10.32 -4.20
CA MET A 191 -14.30 10.96 -3.57
C MET A 191 -13.70 10.11 -2.46
N TYR A 192 -14.54 9.46 -1.63
CA TYR A 192 -14.09 8.55 -0.59
C TYR A 192 -13.30 7.38 -1.18
N ALA A 193 -13.87 6.67 -2.16
CA ALA A 193 -13.22 5.55 -2.84
C ALA A 193 -11.88 5.95 -3.50
N ALA A 194 -11.85 7.13 -4.13
CA ALA A 194 -10.64 7.65 -4.75
C ALA A 194 -9.55 8.02 -3.73
N ILE A 195 -9.92 8.65 -2.61
CA ILE A 195 -8.98 9.02 -1.54
C ILE A 195 -8.35 7.77 -0.92
N ASP A 196 -9.11 6.69 -0.68
CA ASP A 196 -8.59 5.49 -0.04
C ASP A 196 -7.51 4.82 -0.90
N VAL A 197 -7.69 4.71 -2.21
CA VAL A 197 -6.64 4.15 -3.08
C VAL A 197 -5.54 5.16 -3.42
N TYR A 198 -5.84 6.45 -3.49
CA TYR A 198 -4.82 7.47 -3.69
C TYR A 198 -3.80 7.49 -2.53
N ILE A 199 -4.30 7.54 -1.30
CA ILE A 199 -3.40 7.56 -0.14
C ILE A 199 -2.65 6.23 0.01
N GLY A 200 -3.26 5.11 -0.36
CA GLY A 200 -2.58 3.82 -0.47
C GLY A 200 -1.38 3.88 -1.40
N GLN A 201 -1.51 4.52 -2.56
CA GLN A 201 -0.42 4.71 -3.52
C GLN A 201 0.70 5.62 -2.97
N VAL A 202 0.34 6.71 -2.28
CA VAL A 202 1.30 7.61 -1.62
C VAL A 202 2.08 6.87 -0.54
N ILE A 203 1.39 6.10 0.30
CA ILE A 203 2.01 5.30 1.37
C ILE A 203 2.97 4.26 0.76
N TYR A 204 2.55 3.56 -0.30
CA TYR A 204 3.40 2.59 -0.99
C TYR A 204 4.73 3.21 -1.43
N ARG A 205 4.69 4.34 -2.13
CA ARG A 205 5.88 5.02 -2.63
C ARG A 205 6.80 5.49 -1.50
N GLU A 206 6.23 5.98 -0.42
CA GLU A 206 7.02 6.43 0.72
C GLU A 206 7.67 5.24 1.46
N LEU A 207 6.98 4.12 1.62
CA LEU A 207 7.56 2.90 2.18
C LEU A 207 8.67 2.33 1.27
N GLU A 208 8.47 2.33 -0.04
CA GLU A 208 9.50 1.92 -1.01
C GLU A 208 10.75 2.79 -0.90
N ARG A 209 10.57 4.11 -0.77
CA ARG A 209 11.68 5.06 -0.57
C ARG A 209 12.43 4.77 0.73
N ARG A 210 11.70 4.57 1.84
CA ARG A 210 12.30 4.27 3.15
C ARG A 210 13.04 2.92 3.13
N GLU A 211 12.48 1.90 2.50
CA GLU A 211 13.13 0.60 2.39
C GLU A 211 14.43 0.68 1.59
N LYS A 212 14.45 1.44 0.48
CA LYS A 212 15.67 1.67 -0.32
C LYS A 212 16.76 2.34 0.52
N ILE A 213 16.42 3.39 1.27
CA ILE A 213 17.37 4.08 2.16
C ILE A 213 17.90 3.13 3.23
N LYS A 214 17.02 2.33 3.86
CA LYS A 214 17.43 1.36 4.88
C LYS A 214 18.44 0.35 4.32
N LYS A 215 18.18 -0.24 3.16
CA LYS A 215 19.06 -1.18 2.49
C LYS A 215 20.43 -0.55 2.17
N THR A 216 20.43 0.67 1.61
CA THR A 216 21.68 1.38 1.31
C THR A 216 22.53 1.62 2.56
N ASN A 217 21.89 2.05 3.66
CA ASN A 217 22.57 2.28 4.94
C ASN A 217 23.15 0.98 5.52
N GLU A 218 22.42 -0.13 5.43
CA GLU A 218 22.87 -1.44 5.87
C GLU A 218 24.07 -1.92 5.05
N GLU A 219 24.04 -1.78 3.73
CA GLU A 219 25.16 -2.13 2.83
C GLU A 219 26.41 -1.29 3.12
N GLU A 220 26.24 0.04 3.32
CA GLU A 220 27.37 0.91 3.69
C GLU A 220 27.96 0.55 5.05
N PHE A 221 27.13 0.22 6.03
CA PHE A 221 27.58 -0.20 7.35
C PHE A 221 28.40 -1.50 7.27
N LEU A 222 27.91 -2.49 6.52
CA LEU A 222 28.62 -3.76 6.31
C LEU A 222 29.94 -3.54 5.58
N ARG A 223 29.98 -2.68 4.56
CA ARG A 223 31.21 -2.35 3.84
C ARG A 223 32.25 -1.72 4.75
N LYS A 224 31.87 -0.70 5.54
CA LYS A 224 32.78 -0.01 6.45
C LYS A 224 33.34 -0.95 7.54
N ASN A 225 32.50 -1.79 8.12
CA ASN A 225 32.93 -2.74 9.14
C ASN A 225 33.78 -3.87 8.56
N GLY A 226 33.48 -4.34 7.35
CA GLY A 226 34.29 -5.32 6.62
C GLY A 226 35.67 -4.77 6.30
N GLU A 227 35.79 -3.53 5.83
CA GLU A 227 37.07 -2.87 5.59
C GLU A 227 37.89 -2.69 6.87
N THR A 228 37.22 -2.35 7.99
CA THR A 228 37.86 -2.18 9.29
C THR A 228 38.39 -3.52 9.82
N ALA A 229 37.58 -4.59 9.73
CA ALA A 229 37.99 -5.93 10.11
C ALA A 229 39.17 -6.44 9.26
N PHE A 230 39.14 -6.22 7.95
CA PHE A 230 40.23 -6.59 7.04
C PHE A 230 41.54 -5.86 7.37
N LYS A 231 41.48 -4.54 7.65
CA LYS A 231 42.66 -3.76 8.05
C LYS A 231 43.24 -4.25 9.38
N ALA A 232 42.38 -4.62 10.35
CA ALA A 232 42.81 -5.14 11.65
C ALA A 232 43.54 -6.51 11.50
N VAL A 233 42.98 -7.42 10.69
CA VAL A 233 43.61 -8.73 10.43
C VAL A 233 44.94 -8.56 9.71
N LYS A 234 45.02 -7.64 8.74
CA LYS A 234 46.29 -7.37 8.03
C LYS A 234 47.34 -6.82 8.97
N ALA A 235 46.98 -5.86 9.85
CA ALA A 235 47.91 -5.29 10.84
C ALA A 235 48.42 -6.35 11.82
N LEU A 236 47.57 -7.26 12.28
CA LEU A 236 47.99 -8.40 13.12
C LEU A 236 48.95 -9.35 12.36
N GLY A 237 48.67 -9.67 11.11
CA GLY A 237 49.53 -10.48 10.28
C GLY A 237 50.90 -9.87 10.08
N GLU A 238 51.04 -8.58 9.85
CA GLU A 238 52.28 -7.83 9.73
C GLU A 238 53.07 -7.81 11.06
N THR A 239 52.40 -7.77 12.20
CA THR A 239 53.02 -7.84 13.52
C THR A 239 53.62 -9.23 13.78
N PHE A 240 52.93 -10.31 13.41
CA PHE A 240 53.44 -11.69 13.55
C PHE A 240 54.66 -11.95 12.70
N LEU A 241 54.70 -11.45 11.46
CA LEU A 241 55.86 -11.61 10.57
C LEU A 241 57.11 -10.86 11.06
N ASN A 242 56.93 -9.72 11.74
CA ASN A 242 58.06 -8.96 12.31
C ASN A 242 58.62 -9.61 13.58
N THR A 243 57.78 -10.26 14.40
CA THR A 243 58.26 -10.98 15.59
C THR A 243 59.02 -12.27 15.25
N GLU A 244 58.71 -12.96 14.14
CA GLU A 244 59.50 -14.13 13.69
C GLU A 244 60.90 -13.74 13.15
N ASN A 245 61.06 -12.53 12.63
CA ASN A 245 62.34 -12.04 12.15
C ASN A 245 63.26 -11.55 13.29
N GLU A 246 62.75 -11.15 14.45
CA GLU A 246 63.55 -10.78 15.61
C GLU A 246 64.06 -11.95 16.47
N ILE A 247 63.53 -13.18 16.25
CA ILE A 247 63.91 -14.39 16.98
C ILE A 247 65.03 -15.16 16.23
N LYS A 248 65.50 -14.70 15.07
CA LYS A 248 66.52 -15.35 14.25
C LYS A 248 67.91 -14.66 14.27
N ILE A 249 68.24 -13.90 15.34
CA ILE A 249 69.58 -13.35 15.56
C ILE A 249 70.28 -14.04 16.74
#